data_71dfbd6657660676a2294bf34645adf8
#
_entry.id   71dfbd6657660676a2294bf34645adf8
#
_cell.length_a   1.000
_cell.length_b   1.000
_cell.length_c   1.000
_cell.angle_alpha   90.00
_cell.angle_beta   90.00
_cell.angle_gamma   90.00
#
_symmetry.space_group_name_H-M   'P 1'
#
loop_
_entity.id
_entity.type
_entity.pdbx_description
1 polymer ?
#
loop_
_entity_poly.entity_id
_entity_poly.type
_entity_poly.pdbx_seq_one_letter_code
_entity_poly.pdbx_strand_id
1 'polypeptide(L)'
;MGACDTSTKTKSNLNSMSTEDHFSSIRQINKNEAVKNNVKLLKNNNNFILPENLAKRDDVNKYYKIKEKVLGEGASGKVCIGERNGVLYAIKMIRKNKIKHLKPFILEAEISIQLKHENIITFYEIYEDSQYISYVMDLGEGGDLFDFIVGCPLGHLPADIVIDLLIQIFSVVDYLHSVKGIVHRDLKPENFMIKIDQNNKPKIKLIDFGFATYIPKNGEKLKEFLGTREYAAPEILQSEGYLEKVDEWAIGVIMYNMLTGYEPFKGNTPSEIKDSVLYAAIKFEKIEDVDLREICEKLLNRFVAKRITCKEALIEIKKLKWKEIIILKDLKGLIKKLQV
;
A
#
# COMPACT_ATOMS: atom_id res chain seq x y z
N MET A 1 -67.24 -1.76 48.59
CA MET A 1 -66.24 -1.94 49.68
C MET A 1 -65.15 -2.83 49.16
N GLY A 2 -63.98 -2.40 49.06
CA GLY A 2 -62.91 -3.21 48.58
C GLY A 2 -61.89 -2.43 47.80
N ALA A 3 -60.84 -2.07 48.40
CA ALA A 3 -59.69 -1.36 47.82
C ALA A 3 -58.94 -2.21 46.86
N CYS A 4 -58.48 -1.60 45.80
CA CYS A 4 -57.66 -2.14 44.77
C CYS A 4 -56.25 -1.54 44.89
N ASP A 5 -55.25 -2.42 45.08
CA ASP A 5 -53.85 -2.01 45.06
C ASP A 5 -53.25 -2.42 43.69
N THR A 6 -52.79 -1.46 42.94
CA THR A 6 -52.09 -1.64 41.67
C THR A 6 -50.65 -1.20 41.80
N SER A 7 -49.74 -2.20 41.85
CA SER A 7 -48.32 -1.95 41.69
C SER A 7 -47.91 -2.14 40.26
N THR A 8 -47.62 -1.04 39.57
CA THR A 8 -47.06 -1.02 38.21
C THR A 8 -45.53 -1.26 38.24
N LYS A 9 -45.11 -2.38 37.68
CA LYS A 9 -43.71 -2.63 37.34
C LYS A 9 -43.41 -2.12 35.94
N THR A 10 -42.77 -1.00 35.85
CA THR A 10 -42.13 -0.51 34.61
C THR A 10 -40.86 -1.33 34.31
N LYS A 11 -40.89 -2.16 33.28
CA LYS A 11 -39.71 -2.76 32.69
C LYS A 11 -39.09 -1.76 31.71
N SER A 12 -37.92 -1.26 32.06
CA SER A 12 -37.04 -0.52 31.13
C SER A 12 -36.42 -1.48 30.14
N ASN A 13 -36.81 -1.44 28.88
CA ASN A 13 -36.11 -2.05 27.79
C ASN A 13 -34.88 -1.19 27.43
N LEU A 14 -33.71 -1.55 27.90
CA LEU A 14 -32.43 -1.09 27.37
C LEU A 14 -32.06 -1.98 26.19
N ASN A 15 -32.37 -1.51 24.98
CA ASN A 15 -31.78 -2.08 23.77
C ASN A 15 -30.29 -1.75 23.76
N SER A 16 -29.47 -2.76 23.98
CA SER A 16 -28.03 -2.70 23.77
C SER A 16 -27.75 -2.71 22.24
N MET A 17 -27.63 -1.51 21.65
CA MET A 17 -27.00 -1.38 20.33
C MET A 17 -25.55 -1.86 20.46
N SER A 18 -25.12 -2.77 19.57
CA SER A 18 -23.76 -3.25 19.52
C SER A 18 -22.81 -2.09 19.19
N THR A 19 -21.61 -2.12 19.78
CA THR A 19 -20.58 -1.11 19.52
C THR A 19 -20.21 -1.00 18.04
N GLU A 20 -20.43 -2.07 17.23
CA GLU A 20 -20.23 -2.07 15.77
C GLU A 20 -21.25 -1.21 15.01
N ASP A 21 -22.51 -1.17 15.44
CA ASP A 21 -23.56 -0.35 14.81
C ASP A 21 -23.35 1.15 15.08
N HIS A 22 -22.82 1.49 16.24
CA HIS A 22 -22.50 2.88 16.57
C HIS A 22 -21.29 3.40 15.79
N PHE A 23 -20.26 2.57 15.56
CA PHE A 23 -19.11 2.91 14.72
C PHE A 23 -19.46 2.98 13.22
N SER A 24 -20.42 2.19 12.74
CA SER A 24 -20.83 2.22 11.33
C SER A 24 -21.63 3.47 10.99
N SER A 25 -22.51 3.93 11.88
CA SER A 25 -23.30 5.17 11.68
C SER A 25 -22.45 6.44 11.75
N ILE A 26 -21.45 6.53 12.64
CA ILE A 26 -20.51 7.66 12.72
C ILE A 26 -19.59 7.70 11.47
N ARG A 27 -19.23 6.54 10.91
CA ARG A 27 -18.43 6.47 9.67
C ARG A 27 -19.18 6.93 8.42
N GLN A 28 -20.49 6.83 8.38
CA GLN A 28 -21.30 7.18 7.21
C GLN A 28 -21.60 8.69 7.10
N ILE A 29 -21.74 9.39 8.21
CA ILE A 29 -22.08 10.82 8.24
C ILE A 29 -20.86 11.70 7.92
N ASN A 30 -19.65 11.31 8.35
CA ASN A 30 -18.46 12.16 8.23
C ASN A 30 -17.72 12.10 6.88
N LYS A 31 -17.98 11.12 6.00
CA LYS A 31 -17.19 10.97 4.76
C LYS A 31 -17.68 11.77 3.56
N ASN A 32 -18.96 12.05 3.44
CA ASN A 32 -19.51 12.76 2.27
C ASN A 32 -19.70 14.27 2.48
N GLU A 33 -19.94 14.73 3.71
CA GLU A 33 -20.10 16.15 4.01
C GLU A 33 -18.77 16.87 4.21
N ALA A 34 -17.79 16.24 4.85
CA ALA A 34 -16.47 16.83 5.05
C ALA A 34 -15.75 17.12 3.73
N VAL A 35 -15.79 16.18 2.77
CA VAL A 35 -15.18 16.37 1.44
C VAL A 35 -15.97 17.42 0.62
N LYS A 36 -17.31 17.47 0.70
CA LYS A 36 -18.12 18.48 -0.02
C LYS A 36 -17.99 19.89 0.56
N ASN A 37 -17.86 20.02 1.87
CA ASN A 37 -17.74 21.32 2.53
C ASN A 37 -16.33 21.92 2.40
N ASN A 38 -15.28 21.09 2.42
CA ASN A 38 -13.91 21.56 2.23
C ASN A 38 -13.62 22.02 0.79
N VAL A 39 -14.31 21.48 -0.21
CA VAL A 39 -14.14 21.90 -1.62
C VAL A 39 -14.76 23.29 -1.92
N LYS A 40 -15.74 23.76 -1.12
CA LYS A 40 -16.38 25.07 -1.33
C LYS A 40 -15.56 26.28 -0.87
N LEU A 41 -14.59 26.07 0.04
CA LEU A 41 -13.73 27.13 0.59
C LEU A 41 -12.50 27.48 -0.28
N LEU A 42 -12.26 26.75 -1.37
CA LEU A 42 -10.97 26.77 -2.09
C LEU A 42 -10.98 27.56 -3.41
N LYS A 43 -11.99 28.40 -3.66
CA LYS A 43 -12.07 29.13 -4.95
C LYS A 43 -11.48 30.54 -5.00
N ASN A 44 -10.89 31.02 -3.91
CA ASN A 44 -10.29 32.36 -3.92
C ASN A 44 -8.80 32.32 -3.62
N ASN A 45 -8.04 32.75 -4.64
CA ASN A 45 -6.62 33.08 -4.61
C ASN A 45 -5.65 31.92 -4.28
N ASN A 46 -4.62 31.74 -5.07
CA ASN A 46 -3.42 30.89 -5.01
C ASN A 46 -2.88 30.42 -3.62
N ASN A 47 -3.62 30.56 -2.55
CA ASN A 47 -3.34 30.10 -1.20
C ASN A 47 -4.21 28.88 -0.84
N PHE A 48 -3.74 27.74 -1.29
CA PHE A 48 -4.25 26.47 -0.85
C PHE A 48 -3.91 26.21 0.63
N ILE A 49 -4.88 25.69 1.37
CA ILE A 49 -4.77 25.36 2.79
C ILE A 49 -5.33 23.94 3.00
N LEU A 50 -4.53 23.05 3.60
CA LEU A 50 -5.00 21.71 4.00
C LEU A 50 -6.10 21.81 5.08
N PRO A 51 -7.01 20.84 5.20
CA PRO A 51 -7.93 20.75 6.33
C PRO A 51 -7.18 20.78 7.68
N GLU A 52 -7.71 21.49 8.68
CA GLU A 52 -7.06 21.66 10.00
C GLU A 52 -6.80 20.34 10.74
N ASN A 53 -7.62 19.34 10.49
CA ASN A 53 -7.45 18.00 11.06
C ASN A 53 -6.32 17.19 10.39
N LEU A 54 -5.77 17.67 9.27
CA LEU A 54 -4.69 16.98 8.54
C LEU A 54 -3.32 17.59 8.80
N ALA A 55 -3.22 18.91 8.96
CA ALA A 55 -1.93 19.58 9.06
C ALA A 55 -1.87 20.59 10.20
N LYS A 56 -0.71 20.66 10.84
CA LYS A 56 -0.36 21.72 11.79
C LYS A 56 0.02 22.98 11.02
N ARG A 57 -0.60 24.13 11.37
CA ARG A 57 -0.34 25.45 10.77
C ARG A 57 0.92 26.06 11.33
N ASP A 58 2.07 25.49 10.98
CA ASP A 58 3.35 25.98 11.48
C ASP A 58 4.50 25.56 10.58
N ASP A 59 5.65 26.19 10.76
CA ASP A 59 6.90 25.82 10.09
C ASP A 59 7.51 24.57 10.78
N VAL A 60 7.73 23.51 10.00
CA VAL A 60 8.35 22.28 10.46
C VAL A 60 9.73 22.50 11.10
N ASN A 61 10.46 23.53 10.66
CA ASN A 61 11.79 23.88 11.19
C ASN A 61 11.77 24.29 12.69
N LYS A 62 10.61 24.67 13.24
CA LYS A 62 10.46 24.96 14.67
C LYS A 62 10.52 23.69 15.53
N TYR A 63 10.22 22.55 14.95
CA TYR A 63 10.07 21.27 15.67
C TYR A 63 11.14 20.24 15.30
N TYR A 64 11.71 20.36 14.08
CA TYR A 64 12.71 19.45 13.55
C TYR A 64 13.93 20.22 13.04
N LYS A 65 15.11 19.78 13.47
CA LYS A 65 16.38 20.30 12.93
C LYS A 65 16.62 19.63 11.57
N ILE A 66 16.34 20.35 10.48
CA ILE A 66 16.56 19.84 9.12
C ILE A 66 18.06 19.79 8.84
N LYS A 67 18.55 18.63 8.39
CA LYS A 67 19.95 18.45 7.96
C LYS A 67 20.10 18.85 6.50
N GLU A 68 21.30 19.31 6.12
CA GLU A 68 21.60 19.71 4.73
C GLU A 68 21.50 18.56 3.73
N LYS A 69 21.70 17.31 4.20
CA LYS A 69 21.64 16.13 3.35
C LYS A 69 20.24 15.94 2.78
N VAL A 70 20.10 16.08 1.46
CA VAL A 70 18.91 15.73 0.69
C VAL A 70 18.97 14.24 0.39
N LEU A 71 17.90 13.50 0.72
CA LEU A 71 17.76 12.07 0.44
C LEU A 71 17.25 11.82 -0.98
N GLY A 72 16.44 12.74 -1.51
CA GLY A 72 15.92 12.71 -2.86
C GLY A 72 15.25 14.03 -3.22
N GLU A 73 15.30 14.38 -4.49
CA GLU A 73 14.62 15.56 -5.04
C GLU A 73 13.94 15.16 -6.36
N GLY A 74 12.68 15.55 -6.51
CA GLY A 74 11.89 15.22 -7.70
C GLY A 74 10.79 16.23 -7.96
N ALA A 75 9.91 15.89 -8.91
CA ALA A 75 8.79 16.75 -9.31
C ALA A 75 7.84 17.08 -8.15
N SER A 76 7.66 16.15 -7.22
CA SER A 76 6.79 16.27 -6.03
C SER A 76 7.44 17.00 -4.85
N GLY A 77 8.73 17.37 -4.89
CA GLY A 77 9.40 18.06 -3.81
C GLY A 77 10.75 17.45 -3.45
N LYS A 78 11.30 17.84 -2.30
CA LYS A 78 12.56 17.32 -1.78
C LYS A 78 12.32 16.54 -0.48
N VAL A 79 13.12 15.51 -0.25
CA VAL A 79 13.13 14.74 1.00
C VAL A 79 14.45 15.02 1.73
N CYS A 80 14.37 15.51 2.96
CA CYS A 80 15.50 15.80 3.82
C CYS A 80 15.46 14.96 5.09
N ILE A 81 16.57 14.88 5.81
CA ILE A 81 16.61 14.30 7.15
C ILE A 81 16.24 15.40 8.15
N GLY A 82 15.28 15.13 9.03
CA GLY A 82 14.96 15.94 10.19
C GLY A 82 15.31 15.21 11.49
N GLU A 83 15.72 15.94 12.50
CA GLU A 83 16.04 15.39 13.82
C GLU A 83 15.17 16.06 14.90
N ARG A 84 14.56 15.26 15.77
CA ARG A 84 13.83 15.71 16.94
C ARG A 84 14.11 14.79 18.12
N ASN A 85 14.58 15.35 19.23
CA ASN A 85 14.92 14.59 20.46
C ASN A 85 15.90 13.41 20.21
N GLY A 86 16.88 13.59 19.30
CA GLY A 86 17.85 12.55 18.96
C GLY A 86 17.32 11.48 17.98
N VAL A 87 16.05 11.53 17.58
CA VAL A 87 15.45 10.61 16.61
C VAL A 87 15.47 11.25 15.23
N LEU A 88 15.84 10.45 14.22
CA LEU A 88 15.88 10.88 12.82
C LEU A 88 14.59 10.51 12.09
N TYR A 89 14.14 11.42 11.24
CA TYR A 89 12.94 11.33 10.41
C TYR A 89 13.26 11.69 8.96
N ALA A 90 12.49 11.19 8.03
CA ALA A 90 12.43 11.74 6.67
C ALA A 90 11.36 12.85 6.63
N ILE A 91 11.69 13.99 6.03
CA ILE A 91 10.78 15.11 5.86
C ILE A 91 10.65 15.42 4.38
N LYS A 92 9.50 15.04 3.79
CA LYS A 92 9.15 15.34 2.39
C LYS A 92 8.53 16.73 2.34
N MET A 93 9.25 17.68 1.77
CA MET A 93 8.84 19.09 1.65
C MET A 93 8.35 19.37 0.24
N ILE A 94 7.09 19.73 0.10
CA ILE A 94 6.43 20.01 -1.18
C ILE A 94 6.09 21.48 -1.25
N ARG A 95 6.57 22.16 -2.31
CA ARG A 95 6.22 23.58 -2.54
C ARG A 95 4.77 23.72 -2.97
N LYS A 96 4.00 24.57 -2.31
CA LYS A 96 2.57 24.77 -2.59
C LYS A 96 2.29 25.18 -4.04
N ASN A 97 3.19 26.00 -4.63
CA ASN A 97 3.07 26.40 -6.03
C ASN A 97 3.35 25.30 -7.05
N LYS A 98 3.87 24.14 -6.63
CA LYS A 98 4.06 22.95 -7.47
C LYS A 98 2.84 22.02 -7.46
N ILE A 99 1.89 22.22 -6.55
CA ILE A 99 0.69 21.39 -6.44
C ILE A 99 -0.31 21.81 -7.52
N LYS A 100 -0.41 21.02 -8.58
CA LYS A 100 -1.30 21.28 -9.73
C LYS A 100 -2.76 20.88 -9.44
N HIS A 101 -2.95 19.79 -8.75
CA HIS A 101 -4.25 19.17 -8.50
C HIS A 101 -4.46 18.97 -7.00
N LEU A 102 -5.37 19.76 -6.45
CA LEU A 102 -5.58 19.84 -5.03
C LEU A 102 -6.28 18.61 -4.44
N LYS A 103 -7.32 18.13 -5.12
CA LYS A 103 -8.13 16.99 -4.62
C LYS A 103 -7.32 15.70 -4.45
N PRO A 104 -6.53 15.25 -5.46
CA PRO A 104 -5.65 14.09 -5.29
C PRO A 104 -4.63 14.29 -4.16
N PHE A 105 -4.08 15.48 -4.02
CA PHE A 105 -3.10 15.80 -2.98
C PHE A 105 -3.68 15.72 -1.56
N ILE A 106 -4.90 16.26 -1.35
CA ILE A 106 -5.60 16.12 -0.06
C ILE A 106 -5.89 14.65 0.23
N LEU A 107 -6.35 13.90 -0.78
CA LEU A 107 -6.64 12.48 -0.63
C LEU A 107 -5.40 11.66 -0.26
N GLU A 108 -4.24 11.95 -0.89
CA GLU A 108 -2.95 11.35 -0.51
C GLU A 108 -2.63 11.61 0.97
N ALA A 109 -2.77 12.86 1.43
CA ALA A 109 -2.54 13.24 2.82
C ALA A 109 -3.49 12.51 3.79
N GLU A 110 -4.78 12.49 3.47
CA GLU A 110 -5.81 11.79 4.26
C GLU A 110 -5.55 10.28 4.35
N ILE A 111 -5.16 9.67 3.26
CA ILE A 111 -4.83 8.25 3.21
C ILE A 111 -3.58 7.99 4.03
N SER A 112 -2.49 8.71 3.77
CA SER A 112 -1.18 8.48 4.38
C SER A 112 -1.22 8.53 5.91
N ILE A 113 -1.85 9.56 6.48
CA ILE A 113 -1.87 9.76 7.95
C ILE A 113 -2.70 8.72 8.72
N GLN A 114 -3.68 8.08 8.07
CA GLN A 114 -4.55 7.09 8.71
C GLN A 114 -4.05 5.64 8.61
N LEU A 115 -3.06 5.39 7.75
CA LEU A 115 -2.53 4.04 7.55
C LEU A 115 -1.58 3.65 8.68
N LYS A 116 -1.83 2.48 9.28
CA LYS A 116 -1.00 1.90 10.34
C LYS A 116 -0.83 0.41 10.08
N HIS A 117 0.33 0.04 9.56
CA HIS A 117 0.69 -1.34 9.27
C HIS A 117 2.22 -1.48 9.34
N GLU A 118 2.74 -2.62 9.80
CA GLU A 118 4.19 -2.84 9.92
C GLU A 118 4.95 -2.69 8.60
N ASN A 119 4.30 -3.01 7.49
CA ASN A 119 4.84 -2.90 6.13
C ASN A 119 4.41 -1.62 5.39
N ILE A 120 3.97 -0.58 6.11
CA ILE A 120 3.75 0.77 5.58
C ILE A 120 4.69 1.72 6.30
N ILE A 121 5.25 2.69 5.55
CA ILE A 121 5.99 3.77 6.17
C ILE A 121 5.07 4.56 7.10
N THR A 122 5.53 4.85 8.32
CA THR A 122 4.72 5.59 9.28
C THR A 122 4.76 7.07 8.97
N PHE A 123 3.60 7.68 8.75
CA PHE A 123 3.43 9.12 8.70
C PHE A 123 3.05 9.62 10.09
N TYR A 124 3.85 10.54 10.65
CA TYR A 124 3.66 11.06 12.00
C TYR A 124 2.86 12.35 12.02
N GLU A 125 3.29 13.31 11.22
CA GLU A 125 2.77 14.67 11.24
C GLU A 125 2.85 15.29 9.85
N ILE A 126 1.94 16.22 9.59
CA ILE A 126 1.99 17.10 8.41
C ILE A 126 2.04 18.53 8.93
N TYR A 127 2.95 19.31 8.40
CA TYR A 127 3.07 20.75 8.67
C TYR A 127 2.75 21.54 7.41
N GLU A 128 2.13 22.69 7.59
CA GLU A 128 1.82 23.59 6.51
C GLU A 128 2.17 25.03 6.90
N ASP A 129 3.13 25.62 6.20
CA ASP A 129 3.46 27.02 6.26
C ASP A 129 2.98 27.80 5.02
N SER A 130 3.47 29.02 4.81
CA SER A 130 3.11 29.87 3.66
C SER A 130 3.61 29.31 2.31
N GLN A 131 4.69 28.51 2.30
CA GLN A 131 5.37 28.06 1.09
C GLN A 131 5.34 26.55 0.90
N TYR A 132 5.38 25.78 1.99
CA TYR A 132 5.56 24.33 1.96
C TYR A 132 4.46 23.58 2.68
N ILE A 133 4.26 22.34 2.23
CA ILE A 133 3.63 21.28 3.00
C ILE A 133 4.71 20.24 3.25
N SER A 134 4.89 19.88 4.52
CA SER A 134 5.97 19.00 4.98
C SER A 134 5.40 17.77 5.68
N TYR A 135 5.64 16.59 5.10
CA TYR A 135 5.29 15.30 5.70
C TYR A 135 6.46 14.79 6.52
N VAL A 136 6.21 14.50 7.78
CA VAL A 136 7.17 13.84 8.67
C VAL A 136 6.86 12.35 8.73
N MET A 137 7.83 11.53 8.36
CA MET A 137 7.66 10.09 8.27
C MET A 137 8.90 9.33 8.78
N ASP A 138 8.80 8.02 8.91
CA ASP A 138 9.95 7.16 9.21
C ASP A 138 11.11 7.50 8.26
N LEU A 139 12.33 7.54 8.81
CA LEU A 139 13.51 7.56 7.96
C LEU A 139 13.69 6.15 7.39
N GLY A 140 13.44 6.02 6.09
CA GLY A 140 13.71 4.79 5.37
C GLY A 140 15.22 4.57 5.29
N GLU A 141 15.68 3.45 5.81
CA GLU A 141 17.06 2.99 5.68
C GLU A 141 17.09 1.84 4.67
N GLY A 142 18.02 1.88 3.73
CA GLY A 142 18.15 0.89 2.66
C GLY A 142 17.77 1.45 1.29
N GLY A 143 17.82 0.61 0.28
CA GLY A 143 17.34 0.88 -1.09
C GLY A 143 15.86 0.51 -1.26
N ASP A 144 15.42 0.52 -2.49
CA ASP A 144 14.11 -0.01 -2.85
C ASP A 144 14.20 -1.47 -3.34
N LEU A 145 13.06 -2.09 -3.58
CA LEU A 145 12.98 -3.48 -4.03
C LEU A 145 13.56 -3.64 -5.44
N PHE A 146 13.51 -2.61 -6.28
CA PHE A 146 14.10 -2.64 -7.61
C PHE A 146 15.64 -2.79 -7.51
N ASP A 147 16.27 -1.91 -6.76
CA ASP A 147 17.73 -1.98 -6.51
C ASP A 147 18.12 -3.31 -5.86
N PHE A 148 17.29 -3.83 -4.97
CA PHE A 148 17.51 -5.10 -4.31
C PHE A 148 17.48 -6.30 -5.28
N ILE A 149 16.54 -6.30 -6.25
CA ILE A 149 16.47 -7.33 -7.29
C ILE A 149 17.69 -7.24 -8.23
N VAL A 150 17.97 -6.03 -8.73
CA VAL A 150 19.07 -5.79 -9.67
C VAL A 150 20.43 -6.06 -9.03
N GLY A 151 20.58 -5.74 -7.75
CA GLY A 151 21.80 -5.98 -6.98
C GLY A 151 22.05 -7.45 -6.63
N CYS A 152 21.09 -8.35 -6.89
CA CYS A 152 21.28 -9.78 -6.60
C CYS A 152 22.25 -10.42 -7.61
N PRO A 153 23.37 -11.06 -7.14
CA PRO A 153 24.37 -11.67 -8.03
C PRO A 153 23.81 -12.76 -8.96
N LEU A 154 22.67 -13.36 -8.60
CA LEU A 154 22.01 -14.41 -9.40
C LEU A 154 21.17 -13.81 -10.54
N GLY A 155 21.02 -12.48 -10.59
CA GLY A 155 20.12 -11.80 -11.53
C GLY A 155 18.62 -11.93 -11.18
N HIS A 156 18.28 -12.66 -10.12
CA HIS A 156 16.94 -12.83 -9.57
C HIS A 156 17.04 -13.18 -8.08
N LEU A 157 15.94 -13.06 -7.33
CA LEU A 157 15.94 -13.37 -5.90
C LEU A 157 15.72 -14.89 -5.66
N PRO A 158 16.38 -15.48 -4.63
CA PRO A 158 16.10 -16.84 -4.17
C PRO A 158 14.64 -17.00 -3.74
N ALA A 159 14.07 -18.20 -3.96
CA ALA A 159 12.66 -18.48 -3.70
C ALA A 159 12.23 -18.21 -2.25
N ASP A 160 13.06 -18.57 -1.27
CA ASP A 160 12.81 -18.35 0.16
C ASP A 160 12.73 -16.86 0.52
N ILE A 161 13.57 -16.02 -0.10
CA ILE A 161 13.55 -14.55 0.01
C ILE A 161 12.26 -14.01 -0.63
N VAL A 162 11.89 -14.49 -1.81
CA VAL A 162 10.65 -14.09 -2.49
C VAL A 162 9.43 -14.45 -1.65
N ILE A 163 9.37 -15.63 -1.06
CA ILE A 163 8.29 -16.04 -0.15
C ILE A 163 8.19 -15.08 1.05
N ASP A 164 9.32 -14.75 1.70
CA ASP A 164 9.33 -13.84 2.84
C ASP A 164 8.88 -12.40 2.46
N LEU A 165 9.22 -11.94 1.27
CA LEU A 165 8.77 -10.65 0.73
C LEU A 165 7.29 -10.67 0.36
N LEU A 166 6.82 -11.70 -0.34
CA LEU A 166 5.42 -11.82 -0.76
C LEU A 166 4.45 -11.91 0.42
N ILE A 167 4.82 -12.59 1.51
CA ILE A 167 4.01 -12.58 2.73
C ILE A 167 3.77 -11.16 3.22
N GLN A 168 4.77 -10.29 3.18
CA GLN A 168 4.68 -8.91 3.60
C GLN A 168 3.88 -8.07 2.60
N ILE A 169 4.13 -8.24 1.28
CA ILE A 169 3.42 -7.54 0.21
C ILE A 169 1.93 -7.89 0.23
N PHE A 170 1.57 -9.18 0.27
CA PHE A 170 0.16 -9.58 0.33
C PHE A 170 -0.51 -9.10 1.62
N SER A 171 0.20 -9.11 2.76
CA SER A 171 -0.34 -8.63 4.04
C SER A 171 -0.70 -7.15 3.98
N VAL A 172 0.18 -6.31 3.44
CA VAL A 172 -0.07 -4.86 3.36
C VAL A 172 -1.17 -4.54 2.36
N VAL A 173 -1.23 -5.22 1.21
CA VAL A 173 -2.25 -4.93 0.21
C VAL A 173 -3.62 -5.47 0.63
N ASP A 174 -3.70 -6.64 1.27
CA ASP A 174 -4.94 -7.11 1.90
C ASP A 174 -5.44 -6.13 2.98
N TYR A 175 -4.54 -5.57 3.80
CA TYR A 175 -4.90 -4.51 4.75
C TYR A 175 -5.48 -3.27 4.05
N LEU A 176 -4.89 -2.83 2.93
CA LEU A 176 -5.42 -1.71 2.16
C LEU A 176 -6.82 -2.02 1.62
N HIS A 177 -7.01 -3.17 0.98
CA HIS A 177 -8.26 -3.57 0.35
C HIS A 177 -9.35 -3.91 1.36
N SER A 178 -9.10 -4.88 2.25
CA SER A 178 -10.11 -5.48 3.13
C SER A 178 -10.41 -4.64 4.36
N VAL A 179 -9.41 -3.94 4.93
CA VAL A 179 -9.57 -3.16 6.18
C VAL A 179 -9.85 -1.69 5.90
N LYS A 180 -9.14 -1.10 4.94
CA LYS A 180 -9.21 0.33 4.65
C LYS A 180 -10.14 0.67 3.48
N GLY A 181 -10.44 -0.29 2.61
CA GLY A 181 -11.21 -0.06 1.38
C GLY A 181 -10.48 0.88 0.44
N ILE A 182 -9.16 0.72 0.29
CA ILE A 182 -8.28 1.55 -0.53
C ILE A 182 -7.64 0.67 -1.60
N VAL A 183 -7.57 1.16 -2.83
CA VAL A 183 -6.76 0.63 -3.93
C VAL A 183 -5.55 1.53 -4.14
N HIS A 184 -4.37 0.93 -4.35
CA HIS A 184 -3.11 1.66 -4.45
C HIS A 184 -2.86 2.25 -5.84
N ARG A 185 -3.06 1.46 -6.91
CA ARG A 185 -2.99 1.83 -8.34
C ARG A 185 -1.59 2.10 -8.91
N ASP A 186 -0.54 2.07 -8.12
CA ASP A 186 0.86 2.21 -8.59
C ASP A 186 1.80 1.32 -7.78
N LEU A 187 1.45 0.04 -7.61
CA LEU A 187 2.37 -0.91 -7.00
C LEU A 187 3.48 -1.24 -8.00
N LYS A 188 4.72 -1.04 -7.57
CA LYS A 188 5.95 -1.37 -8.31
C LYS A 188 7.12 -1.50 -7.33
N PRO A 189 8.22 -2.14 -7.72
CA PRO A 189 9.36 -2.37 -6.83
C PRO A 189 9.90 -1.11 -6.18
N GLU A 190 9.95 0.02 -6.89
CA GLU A 190 10.46 1.31 -6.41
C GLU A 190 9.63 1.88 -5.25
N ASN A 191 8.38 1.45 -5.11
CA ASN A 191 7.50 1.90 -4.02
C ASN A 191 7.61 1.03 -2.75
N PHE A 192 8.48 0.02 -2.74
CA PHE A 192 8.79 -0.79 -1.57
C PHE A 192 10.23 -0.56 -1.12
N MET A 193 10.42 0.17 -0.03
CA MET A 193 11.73 0.25 0.63
C MET A 193 12.08 -1.05 1.31
N ILE A 194 13.35 -1.47 1.22
CA ILE A 194 13.86 -2.68 1.85
C ILE A 194 14.88 -2.33 2.92
N LYS A 195 14.76 -2.98 4.07
CA LYS A 195 15.75 -3.00 5.13
C LYS A 195 16.05 -4.46 5.52
N ILE A 196 17.32 -4.80 5.67
CA ILE A 196 17.72 -6.09 6.23
C ILE A 196 17.66 -6.00 7.76
N ASP A 197 16.92 -6.90 8.39
CA ASP A 197 16.80 -6.94 9.86
C ASP A 197 18.00 -7.63 10.52
N GLN A 198 18.01 -7.67 11.87
CA GLN A 198 19.09 -8.28 12.67
C GLN A 198 19.25 -9.79 12.41
N ASN A 199 18.24 -10.45 11.86
CA ASN A 199 18.25 -11.87 11.51
C ASN A 199 18.64 -12.09 10.03
N ASN A 200 19.18 -11.06 9.38
CA ASN A 200 19.53 -11.04 7.97
C ASN A 200 18.34 -11.31 7.03
N LYS A 201 17.11 -10.86 7.42
CA LYS A 201 15.91 -11.03 6.63
C LYS A 201 15.44 -9.68 6.07
N PRO A 202 14.98 -9.66 4.79
CA PRO A 202 14.44 -8.45 4.22
C PRO A 202 13.08 -8.10 4.84
N LYS A 203 12.95 -6.82 5.23
CA LYS A 203 11.73 -6.18 5.67
C LYS A 203 11.37 -5.08 4.69
N ILE A 204 10.11 -5.03 4.28
CA ILE A 204 9.64 -4.00 3.35
C ILE A 204 8.76 -2.97 4.05
N LYS A 205 8.77 -1.77 3.46
CA LYS A 205 7.78 -0.72 3.75
C LYS A 205 7.28 -0.09 2.46
N LEU A 206 5.98 -0.10 2.25
CA LEU A 206 5.31 0.62 1.16
C LEU A 206 5.34 2.12 1.47
N ILE A 207 5.78 2.97 0.52
CA ILE A 207 6.17 4.35 0.80
C ILE A 207 5.36 5.44 0.08
N ASP A 208 4.65 5.13 -1.00
CA ASP A 208 3.98 6.13 -1.84
C ASP A 208 2.50 5.81 -2.02
N PHE A 209 1.63 6.80 -1.74
CA PHE A 209 0.17 6.71 -1.86
C PHE A 209 -0.39 7.80 -2.78
N GLY A 210 0.45 8.40 -3.64
CA GLY A 210 0.07 9.52 -4.50
C GLY A 210 -1.04 9.19 -5.50
N PHE A 211 -1.22 7.92 -5.85
CA PHE A 211 -2.31 7.45 -6.71
C PHE A 211 -3.39 6.67 -5.95
N ALA A 212 -3.23 6.43 -4.66
CA ALA A 212 -4.19 5.66 -3.88
C ALA A 212 -5.55 6.36 -3.79
N THR A 213 -6.63 5.56 -3.77
CA THR A 213 -7.99 6.07 -3.61
C THR A 213 -8.87 5.06 -2.90
N TYR A 214 -10.01 5.51 -2.41
CA TYR A 214 -11.01 4.60 -1.84
C TYR A 214 -11.69 3.78 -2.94
N ILE A 215 -11.90 2.49 -2.66
CA ILE A 215 -12.71 1.61 -3.52
C ILE A 215 -14.13 2.17 -3.58
N PRO A 216 -14.67 2.43 -4.80
CA PRO A 216 -16.02 2.95 -4.93
C PRO A 216 -17.05 2.00 -4.32
N LYS A 217 -18.07 2.59 -3.68
CA LYS A 217 -19.25 1.87 -3.22
C LYS A 217 -20.31 1.92 -4.32
N ASN A 218 -21.32 1.07 -4.24
CA ASN A 218 -22.46 1.04 -5.16
C ASN A 218 -22.17 0.53 -6.59
N GLY A 219 -21.15 -0.29 -6.77
CA GLY A 219 -20.84 -0.91 -8.08
C GLY A 219 -20.22 0.02 -9.11
N GLU A 220 -19.89 1.25 -8.74
CA GLU A 220 -19.12 2.15 -9.60
C GLU A 220 -17.69 1.62 -9.77
N LYS A 221 -17.10 1.89 -10.94
CA LYS A 221 -15.73 1.52 -11.25
C LYS A 221 -14.85 2.75 -11.44
N LEU A 222 -13.58 2.63 -11.07
CA LEU A 222 -12.55 3.61 -11.40
C LEU A 222 -12.27 3.56 -12.90
N LYS A 223 -11.98 4.70 -13.53
CA LYS A 223 -11.79 4.80 -14.99
C LYS A 223 -10.48 5.49 -15.37
N GLU A 224 -9.83 6.16 -14.42
CA GLU A 224 -8.63 6.93 -14.70
C GLU A 224 -7.44 5.99 -14.92
N PHE A 225 -6.69 6.21 -16.00
CA PHE A 225 -5.39 5.58 -16.18
C PHE A 225 -4.35 6.36 -15.37
N LEU A 226 -3.89 5.76 -14.29
CA LEU A 226 -2.85 6.29 -13.41
C LEU A 226 -1.80 5.22 -13.14
N GLY A 227 -0.60 5.65 -12.72
CA GLY A 227 0.49 4.74 -12.40
C GLY A 227 1.38 4.38 -13.59
N THR A 228 2.15 3.33 -13.40
CA THR A 228 3.24 2.88 -14.28
C THR A 228 2.72 1.80 -15.22
N ARG A 229 2.88 1.98 -16.54
CA ARG A 229 2.26 1.12 -17.58
C ARG A 229 2.69 -0.33 -17.53
N GLU A 230 3.92 -0.59 -17.20
CA GLU A 230 4.55 -1.90 -17.12
C GLU A 230 3.90 -2.79 -16.07
N TYR A 231 3.28 -2.19 -15.05
CA TYR A 231 2.55 -2.85 -13.96
C TYR A 231 1.04 -2.75 -14.10
N ALA A 232 0.55 -2.04 -15.14
CA ALA A 232 -0.89 -1.80 -15.32
C ALA A 232 -1.63 -3.06 -15.77
N ALA A 233 -2.77 -3.34 -15.11
CA ALA A 233 -3.63 -4.46 -15.44
C ALA A 233 -4.34 -4.30 -16.80
N PRO A 234 -4.70 -5.41 -17.49
CA PRO A 234 -5.38 -5.37 -18.79
C PRO A 234 -6.61 -4.47 -18.81
N GLU A 235 -7.45 -4.54 -17.78
CA GLU A 235 -8.69 -3.75 -17.68
C GLU A 235 -8.43 -2.22 -17.56
N ILE A 236 -7.28 -1.81 -17.00
CA ILE A 236 -6.86 -0.40 -17.02
C ILE A 236 -6.51 0.02 -18.44
N LEU A 237 -5.72 -0.80 -19.14
CA LEU A 237 -5.25 -0.51 -20.51
C LEU A 237 -6.38 -0.53 -21.54
N GLN A 238 -7.46 -1.27 -21.27
CA GLN A 238 -8.67 -1.34 -22.09
C GLN A 238 -9.71 -0.28 -21.74
N SER A 239 -9.50 0.50 -20.67
CA SER A 239 -10.44 1.51 -20.20
C SER A 239 -11.83 0.96 -19.82
N GLU A 240 -11.90 -0.30 -19.39
CA GLU A 240 -13.16 -0.99 -19.03
C GLU A 240 -13.72 -0.60 -17.66
N GLY A 241 -12.94 0.16 -16.90
CA GLY A 241 -13.20 0.46 -15.50
C GLY A 241 -12.79 -0.70 -14.59
N TYR A 242 -12.24 -0.38 -13.43
CA TYR A 242 -11.55 -1.33 -12.56
C TYR A 242 -11.83 -1.08 -11.08
N LEU A 243 -11.47 -2.04 -10.25
CA LEU A 243 -11.48 -1.98 -8.79
C LEU A 243 -10.11 -2.44 -8.25
N GLU A 244 -10.08 -2.97 -7.02
CA GLU A 244 -8.85 -3.32 -6.28
C GLU A 244 -7.98 -4.40 -6.95
N LYS A 245 -8.55 -5.31 -7.75
CA LYS A 245 -7.80 -6.42 -8.36
C LYS A 245 -6.70 -6.01 -9.36
N VAL A 246 -6.59 -4.74 -9.66
CA VAL A 246 -5.46 -4.19 -10.42
C VAL A 246 -4.15 -4.22 -9.61
N ASP A 247 -4.25 -4.14 -8.28
CA ASP A 247 -3.09 -4.23 -7.40
C ASP A 247 -2.55 -5.67 -7.35
N GLU A 248 -3.43 -6.70 -7.37
CA GLU A 248 -3.03 -8.10 -7.47
C GLU A 248 -2.28 -8.40 -8.77
N TRP A 249 -2.74 -7.83 -9.88
CA TRP A 249 -2.00 -7.92 -11.14
C TRP A 249 -0.59 -7.33 -11.02
N ALA A 250 -0.48 -6.12 -10.48
CA ALA A 250 0.81 -5.46 -10.29
C ALA A 250 1.76 -6.29 -9.41
N ILE A 251 1.23 -6.92 -8.34
CA ILE A 251 2.02 -7.85 -7.52
C ILE A 251 2.46 -9.08 -8.32
N GLY A 252 1.63 -9.59 -9.22
CA GLY A 252 2.01 -10.67 -10.13
C GLY A 252 3.20 -10.29 -11.02
N VAL A 253 3.23 -9.05 -11.54
CA VAL A 253 4.36 -8.53 -12.31
C VAL A 253 5.62 -8.41 -11.43
N ILE A 254 5.49 -7.87 -10.22
CA ILE A 254 6.59 -7.78 -9.24
C ILE A 254 7.13 -9.17 -8.89
N MET A 255 6.24 -10.13 -8.61
CA MET A 255 6.61 -11.51 -8.29
C MET A 255 7.38 -12.18 -9.43
N TYR A 256 6.90 -12.03 -10.67
CA TYR A 256 7.60 -12.54 -11.85
C TYR A 256 9.01 -11.94 -11.98
N ASN A 257 9.11 -10.61 -11.79
CA ASN A 257 10.39 -9.91 -11.82
C ASN A 257 11.35 -10.39 -10.72
N MET A 258 10.88 -10.55 -9.48
CA MET A 258 11.69 -11.09 -8.37
C MET A 258 12.24 -12.49 -8.66
N LEU A 259 11.40 -13.37 -9.24
CA LEU A 259 11.74 -14.79 -9.47
C LEU A 259 12.59 -15.03 -10.70
N THR A 260 12.53 -14.13 -11.70
CA THR A 260 13.19 -14.37 -13.00
C THR A 260 14.24 -13.32 -13.33
N GLY A 261 14.22 -12.14 -12.69
CA GLY A 261 15.03 -10.98 -13.06
C GLY A 261 14.57 -10.29 -14.35
N TYR A 262 13.43 -10.70 -14.92
CA TYR A 262 12.89 -10.14 -16.17
C TYR A 262 11.48 -9.60 -15.99
N GLU A 263 11.13 -8.64 -16.83
CA GLU A 263 9.75 -8.19 -16.98
C GLU A 263 8.93 -9.22 -17.77
N PRO A 264 7.69 -9.57 -17.33
CA PRO A 264 6.83 -10.48 -18.07
C PRO A 264 6.30 -9.88 -19.38
N PHE A 265 6.20 -8.55 -19.45
CA PHE A 265 5.70 -7.79 -20.59
C PHE A 265 6.75 -6.80 -21.06
N LYS A 266 6.99 -6.73 -22.38
CA LYS A 266 8.02 -5.89 -22.97
C LYS A 266 7.47 -5.10 -24.17
N GLY A 267 8.01 -3.91 -24.37
CA GLY A 267 7.76 -3.07 -25.53
C GLY A 267 8.62 -1.81 -25.47
N ASN A 268 8.98 -1.25 -26.62
CA ASN A 268 9.73 -0.01 -26.72
C ASN A 268 8.81 1.23 -26.76
N THR A 269 7.54 0.99 -26.97
CA THR A 269 6.50 2.04 -27.02
C THR A 269 5.33 1.71 -26.10
N PRO A 270 4.58 2.72 -25.63
CA PRO A 270 3.38 2.50 -24.83
C PRO A 270 2.34 1.56 -25.48
N SER A 271 2.25 1.55 -26.83
CA SER A 271 1.37 0.65 -27.56
C SER A 271 1.87 -0.78 -27.51
N GLU A 272 3.17 -1.01 -27.72
CA GLU A 272 3.77 -2.35 -27.65
C GLU A 272 3.64 -2.97 -26.26
N ILE A 273 3.85 -2.17 -25.20
CA ILE A 273 3.64 -2.61 -23.81
C ILE A 273 2.17 -3.02 -23.61
N LYS A 274 1.22 -2.18 -24.07
CA LYS A 274 -0.20 -2.49 -24.02
C LYS A 274 -0.52 -3.80 -24.74
N ASP A 275 -0.04 -3.97 -25.97
CA ASP A 275 -0.29 -5.18 -26.76
C ASP A 275 0.34 -6.42 -26.09
N SER A 276 1.54 -6.26 -25.51
CA SER A 276 2.21 -7.31 -24.74
C SER A 276 1.37 -7.74 -23.52
N VAL A 277 0.86 -6.80 -22.73
CA VAL A 277 0.00 -7.08 -21.57
C VAL A 277 -1.30 -7.78 -22.00
N LEU A 278 -1.90 -7.35 -23.10
CA LEU A 278 -3.19 -7.87 -23.54
C LEU A 278 -3.09 -9.25 -24.21
N TYR A 279 -2.03 -9.50 -25.00
CA TYR A 279 -2.02 -10.59 -25.96
C TYR A 279 -0.80 -11.51 -25.89
N ALA A 280 0.35 -11.05 -25.35
CA ALA A 280 1.54 -11.89 -25.33
C ALA A 280 1.41 -13.06 -24.35
N ALA A 281 1.97 -14.21 -24.72
CA ALA A 281 2.11 -15.34 -23.81
C ALA A 281 3.14 -15.03 -22.72
N ILE A 282 2.79 -15.24 -21.47
CA ILE A 282 3.70 -15.09 -20.35
C ILE A 282 4.54 -16.37 -20.25
N LYS A 283 5.85 -16.21 -20.14
CA LYS A 283 6.82 -17.33 -20.06
C LYS A 283 6.94 -17.82 -18.63
N PHE A 284 5.86 -18.41 -18.08
CA PHE A 284 5.84 -18.92 -16.71
C PHE A 284 6.84 -20.05 -16.45
N GLU A 285 7.27 -20.78 -17.50
CA GLU A 285 8.30 -21.81 -17.42
C GLU A 285 9.66 -21.29 -16.94
N LYS A 286 9.90 -19.98 -16.95
CA LYS A 286 11.09 -19.34 -16.35
C LYS A 286 11.05 -19.34 -14.83
N ILE A 287 9.92 -19.55 -14.21
CA ILE A 287 9.80 -19.71 -12.77
C ILE A 287 10.00 -21.19 -12.45
N GLU A 288 11.15 -21.53 -11.86
CA GLU A 288 11.55 -22.91 -11.61
C GLU A 288 10.66 -23.58 -10.54
N ASP A 289 10.36 -22.86 -9.46
CA ASP A 289 9.50 -23.32 -8.37
C ASP A 289 8.04 -23.43 -8.85
N VAL A 290 7.49 -24.65 -8.84
CA VAL A 290 6.14 -24.96 -9.35
C VAL A 290 5.05 -24.31 -8.51
N ASP A 291 5.19 -24.35 -7.18
CA ASP A 291 4.19 -23.77 -6.26
C ASP A 291 4.15 -22.22 -6.44
N LEU A 292 5.30 -21.57 -6.55
CA LEU A 292 5.38 -20.13 -6.81
C LEU A 292 4.89 -19.77 -8.22
N ARG A 293 5.15 -20.61 -9.20
CA ARG A 293 4.63 -20.45 -10.57
C ARG A 293 3.11 -20.42 -10.58
N GLU A 294 2.46 -21.36 -9.91
CA GLU A 294 1.00 -21.43 -9.82
C GLU A 294 0.39 -20.16 -9.19
N ILE A 295 1.00 -19.61 -8.14
CA ILE A 295 0.54 -18.36 -7.53
C ILE A 295 0.71 -17.21 -8.51
N CYS A 296 1.84 -17.13 -9.22
CA CYS A 296 2.09 -16.09 -10.23
C CYS A 296 1.08 -16.15 -11.38
N GLU A 297 0.73 -17.34 -11.87
CA GLU A 297 -0.29 -17.56 -12.90
C GLU A 297 -1.68 -17.09 -12.46
N LYS A 298 -2.04 -17.34 -11.19
CA LYS A 298 -3.32 -16.88 -10.61
C LYS A 298 -3.37 -15.35 -10.47
N LEU A 299 -2.24 -14.69 -10.13
CA LEU A 299 -2.14 -13.24 -10.04
C LEU A 299 -2.18 -12.59 -11.43
N LEU A 300 -1.47 -13.14 -12.42
CA LEU A 300 -1.40 -12.64 -13.80
C LEU A 300 -2.53 -13.19 -14.68
N ASN A 301 -3.69 -13.49 -14.07
CA ASN A 301 -4.87 -13.87 -14.83
C ASN A 301 -5.54 -12.65 -15.45
N ARG A 302 -5.65 -12.62 -16.79
CA ARG A 302 -6.28 -11.51 -17.52
C ARG A 302 -7.78 -11.39 -17.23
N PHE A 303 -8.45 -12.49 -16.87
CA PHE A 303 -9.84 -12.44 -16.44
C PHE A 303 -9.92 -12.04 -14.96
N VAL A 304 -10.38 -10.83 -14.71
CA VAL A 304 -10.45 -10.24 -13.35
C VAL A 304 -11.17 -11.16 -12.36
N ALA A 305 -12.28 -11.81 -12.79
CA ALA A 305 -13.03 -12.71 -11.93
C ALA A 305 -12.25 -13.95 -11.47
N LYS A 306 -11.25 -14.40 -12.26
CA LYS A 306 -10.40 -15.56 -11.97
C LYS A 306 -9.09 -15.17 -11.27
N ARG A 307 -8.75 -13.89 -11.22
CA ARG A 307 -7.54 -13.41 -10.56
C ARG A 307 -7.68 -13.59 -9.06
N ILE A 308 -6.69 -14.23 -8.44
CA ILE A 308 -6.65 -14.46 -6.99
C ILE A 308 -6.56 -13.13 -6.24
N THR A 309 -7.16 -13.03 -5.06
CA THR A 309 -7.04 -11.88 -4.16
C THR A 309 -5.79 -11.95 -3.30
N CYS A 310 -5.31 -10.82 -2.81
CA CYS A 310 -4.17 -10.78 -1.87
C CYS A 310 -4.42 -11.63 -0.62
N LYS A 311 -5.65 -11.66 -0.12
CA LYS A 311 -6.05 -12.50 1.02
C LYS A 311 -5.87 -14.00 0.73
N GLU A 312 -6.33 -14.47 -0.43
CA GLU A 312 -6.19 -15.87 -0.85
C GLU A 312 -4.73 -16.21 -1.12
N ALA A 313 -3.99 -15.34 -1.84
CA ALA A 313 -2.57 -15.50 -2.11
C ALA A 313 -1.72 -15.54 -0.83
N LEU A 314 -2.06 -14.73 0.18
CA LEU A 314 -1.41 -14.76 1.50
C LEU A 314 -1.58 -16.11 2.21
N ILE A 315 -2.74 -16.75 2.07
CA ILE A 315 -2.98 -18.08 2.63
C ILE A 315 -2.12 -19.13 1.90
N GLU A 316 -2.05 -19.06 0.58
CA GLU A 316 -1.27 -20.02 -0.23
C GLU A 316 0.24 -19.88 0.06
N ILE A 317 0.78 -18.66 0.02
CA ILE A 317 2.21 -18.43 0.25
C ILE A 317 2.66 -18.80 1.67
N LYS A 318 1.81 -18.60 2.68
CA LYS A 318 2.09 -19.05 4.05
C LYS A 318 2.17 -20.57 4.17
N LYS A 319 1.36 -21.32 3.42
CA LYS A 319 1.45 -22.79 3.39
C LYS A 319 2.81 -23.25 2.83
N LEU A 320 3.35 -22.59 1.80
CA LEU A 320 4.67 -22.89 1.27
C LEU A 320 5.74 -22.65 2.32
N LYS A 321 5.68 -21.55 3.05
CA LYS A 321 6.61 -21.25 4.14
C LYS A 321 6.60 -22.30 5.25
N TRP A 322 5.42 -22.83 5.59
CA TRP A 322 5.31 -23.91 6.56
C TRP A 322 5.92 -25.22 6.03
N LYS A 323 5.72 -25.58 4.74
CA LYS A 323 6.37 -26.75 4.12
C LYS A 323 7.88 -26.68 4.24
N GLU A 324 8.51 -25.53 3.90
CA GLU A 324 9.95 -25.31 4.05
C GLU A 324 10.43 -25.55 5.48
N ILE A 325 9.74 -24.98 6.47
CA ILE A 325 10.11 -25.09 7.88
C ILE A 325 10.07 -26.54 8.34
N ILE A 326 9.08 -27.33 7.92
CA ILE A 326 8.95 -28.75 8.25
C ILE A 326 10.10 -29.55 7.64
N ILE A 327 10.37 -29.37 6.35
CA ILE A 327 11.47 -30.04 5.65
C ILE A 327 12.81 -29.75 6.31
N LEU A 328 13.09 -28.49 6.68
CA LEU A 328 14.32 -28.12 7.36
C LEU A 328 14.45 -28.72 8.75
N LYS A 329 13.34 -28.90 9.50
CA LYS A 329 13.34 -29.57 10.80
C LYS A 329 13.64 -31.07 10.66
N ASP A 330 13.04 -31.72 9.67
CA ASP A 330 13.23 -33.14 9.40
C ASP A 330 14.68 -33.42 8.97
N LEU A 331 15.23 -32.58 8.07
CA LEU A 331 16.63 -32.66 7.66
C LEU A 331 17.61 -32.48 8.84
N LYS A 332 17.35 -31.49 9.72
CA LYS A 332 18.17 -31.30 10.93
C LYS A 332 18.07 -32.50 11.87
N GLY A 333 16.92 -33.12 12.00
CA GLY A 333 16.71 -34.34 12.76
C GLY A 333 17.46 -35.54 12.19
N LEU A 334 17.49 -35.69 10.86
CA LEU A 334 18.26 -36.71 10.14
C LEU A 334 19.76 -36.53 10.31
N ILE A 335 20.27 -35.30 10.11
CA ILE A 335 21.69 -34.98 10.28
C ILE A 335 22.16 -35.30 11.71
N LYS A 336 21.35 -34.96 12.73
CA LYS A 336 21.65 -35.26 14.12
C LYS A 336 21.70 -36.78 14.41
N LYS A 337 20.91 -37.59 13.70
CA LYS A 337 20.96 -39.06 13.80
C LYS A 337 22.16 -39.70 13.10
N LEU A 338 22.69 -39.01 12.05
CA LEU A 338 23.86 -39.49 11.31
C LEU A 338 25.22 -39.11 11.97
N GLN A 339 25.20 -38.18 12.93
CA GLN A 339 26.36 -37.74 13.69
C GLN A 339 26.55 -38.52 15.02
N VAL A 340 25.71 -39.50 15.31
CA VAL A 340 25.79 -40.46 16.40
C VAL A 340 26.26 -41.81 15.86
#